data_e122d4ca1d4e26132edc1d1128dbe39b
#
_entry.id   e122d4ca1d4e26132edc1d1128dbe39b
#
_cell.length_a   1.000
_cell.length_b   1.000
_cell.length_c   1.000
_cell.angle_alpha   90.00
_cell.angle_beta   90.00
_cell.angle_gamma   90.00
#
_symmetry.space_group_name_H-M   'P 1'
#
loop_
_entity.id
_entity.type
_entity.pdbx_description
1 polymer ?
#
loop_
_entity_poly.entity_id
_entity_poly.type
_entity_poly.pdbx_seq_one_letter_code
_entity_poly.pdbx_strand_id
1 'polypeptide(L)'
;MKTAFLFSGQGAQYTGMGQELYQTEPIMKATFDEAAEVLGYSVADLCFEASETERLNQTAFTQPAILTVSIGLYRVLVAKGFRPDAVAGLSLGEYSALVASGALDFSDAVALVAKRGAYMAQAAPTGSGKMVAVMNADAALIEDCCRGQSIRHRHSCQLQHPATNRHWRRSGGGR
;
A
#
# COMPACT_ATOMS: atom_id res chain seq x y z
N MET A 1 4.26 -5.31 27.91
CA MET A 1 3.20 -4.75 27.01
C MET A 1 3.42 -5.39 25.64
N LYS A 2 2.37 -5.85 24.98
CA LYS A 2 2.50 -6.38 23.60
C LYS A 2 2.38 -5.24 22.62
N THR A 3 3.18 -5.27 21.57
CA THR A 3 3.27 -4.23 20.54
C THR A 3 2.91 -4.81 19.17
N ALA A 4 2.05 -4.15 18.41
CA ALA A 4 1.77 -4.50 17.03
C ALA A 4 2.18 -3.36 16.09
N PHE A 5 2.81 -3.71 14.96
CA PHE A 5 3.09 -2.75 13.90
C PHE A 5 2.07 -2.91 12.78
N LEU A 6 1.44 -1.80 12.40
CA LEU A 6 0.43 -1.75 11.37
C LEU A 6 0.96 -0.97 10.17
N PHE A 7 0.92 -1.60 8.99
CA PHE A 7 1.43 -1.01 7.77
C PHE A 7 0.29 -0.47 6.90
N SER A 8 0.41 0.79 6.49
CA SER A 8 -0.58 1.45 5.64
C SER A 8 -0.58 0.90 4.21
N GLY A 9 -1.72 1.05 3.56
CA GLY A 9 -1.89 0.77 2.13
C GLY A 9 -1.76 2.01 1.26
N GLN A 10 -2.07 1.83 -0.03
CA GLN A 10 -2.13 2.92 -1.01
C GLN A 10 -3.12 4.00 -0.56
N GLY A 11 -2.75 5.28 -0.73
CA GLY A 11 -3.47 6.46 -0.24
C GLY A 11 -2.77 7.16 0.92
N ALA A 12 -1.74 6.53 1.50
CA ALA A 12 -0.92 7.12 2.57
C ALA A 12 0.28 7.93 2.05
N GLN A 13 0.54 7.92 0.74
CA GLN A 13 1.67 8.61 0.13
C GLN A 13 1.49 10.14 0.15
N TYR A 14 2.59 10.84 0.30
CA TYR A 14 2.68 12.29 0.13
C TYR A 14 4.12 12.68 -0.20
N THR A 15 4.30 13.79 -0.92
CA THR A 15 5.63 14.32 -1.24
C THR A 15 6.38 14.70 0.04
N GLY A 16 7.60 14.20 0.18
CA GLY A 16 8.43 14.36 1.39
C GLY A 16 8.30 13.20 2.39
N MET A 17 7.51 12.17 2.13
CA MET A 17 7.36 11.03 3.04
C MET A 17 8.70 10.33 3.29
N GLY A 18 9.12 10.28 4.55
CA GLY A 18 10.38 9.65 4.98
C GLY A 18 11.63 10.49 4.79
N GLN A 19 11.57 11.71 4.23
CA GLN A 19 12.72 12.53 3.89
C GLN A 19 13.60 12.89 5.09
N GLU A 20 13.00 13.26 6.22
CA GLU A 20 13.74 13.61 7.43
C GLU A 20 14.59 12.43 7.92
N LEU A 21 14.02 11.24 7.97
CA LEU A 21 14.75 10.04 8.38
C LEU A 21 15.76 9.59 7.32
N TYR A 22 15.47 9.79 6.05
CA TYR A 22 16.44 9.52 4.97
C TYR A 22 17.70 10.36 5.13
N GLN A 23 17.60 11.61 5.59
CA GLN A 23 18.71 12.51 5.83
C GLN A 23 19.50 12.20 7.11
N THR A 24 18.83 11.64 8.13
CA THR A 24 19.40 11.47 9.47
C THR A 24 19.72 10.02 9.85
N GLU A 25 19.10 9.04 9.22
CA GLU A 25 19.25 7.62 9.56
C GLU A 25 19.85 6.82 8.40
N PRO A 26 21.11 6.38 8.49
CA PRO A 26 21.77 5.64 7.41
C PRO A 26 21.02 4.39 6.95
N ILE A 27 20.29 3.72 7.86
CA ILE A 27 19.52 2.53 7.54
C ILE A 27 18.29 2.85 6.66
N MET A 28 17.71 4.02 6.84
CA MET A 28 16.64 4.53 5.97
C MET A 28 17.17 4.75 4.56
N LYS A 29 18.31 5.46 4.44
CA LYS A 29 18.96 5.69 3.16
C LYS A 29 19.31 4.39 2.44
N ALA A 30 19.94 3.45 3.13
CA ALA A 30 20.28 2.14 2.57
C ALA A 30 19.04 1.37 2.06
N THR A 31 17.89 1.52 2.74
CA THR A 31 16.63 0.88 2.29
C THR A 31 16.12 1.51 0.98
N PHE A 32 16.26 2.83 0.82
CA PHE A 32 15.91 3.50 -0.44
C PHE A 32 16.86 3.13 -1.58
N ASP A 33 18.16 3.04 -1.28
CA ASP A 33 19.18 2.65 -2.26
C ASP A 33 18.93 1.20 -2.74
N GLU A 34 18.64 0.26 -1.82
CA GLU A 34 18.28 -1.13 -2.14
C GLU A 34 17.03 -1.21 -3.04
N ALA A 35 16.00 -0.42 -2.74
CA ALA A 35 14.80 -0.36 -3.58
C ALA A 35 15.09 0.24 -4.97
N ALA A 36 15.94 1.26 -5.04
CA ALA A 36 16.31 1.89 -6.30
C ALA A 36 17.08 0.95 -7.23
N GLU A 37 17.94 0.09 -6.68
CA GLU A 37 18.66 -0.95 -7.44
C GLU A 37 17.68 -1.93 -8.10
N VAL A 38 16.63 -2.35 -7.38
CA VAL A 38 15.62 -3.28 -7.91
C VAL A 38 14.75 -2.62 -8.98
N LEU A 39 14.39 -1.34 -8.78
CA LEU A 39 13.42 -0.62 -9.60
C LEU A 39 14.05 0.06 -10.83
N GLY A 40 15.35 0.34 -10.79
CA GLY A 40 16.07 1.06 -11.85
C GLY A 40 15.79 2.56 -11.89
N TYR A 41 15.23 3.13 -10.81
CA TYR A 41 15.03 4.57 -10.63
C TYR A 41 15.14 4.99 -9.17
N SER A 42 15.44 6.28 -8.93
CA SER A 42 15.55 6.85 -7.58
C SER A 42 14.18 6.92 -6.89
N VAL A 43 13.99 6.12 -5.83
CA VAL A 43 12.80 6.19 -4.97
C VAL A 43 12.84 7.46 -4.11
N ALA A 44 14.03 7.96 -3.80
CA ALA A 44 14.20 9.20 -3.04
C ALA A 44 13.68 10.40 -3.86
N ASP A 45 14.09 10.54 -5.12
CA ASP A 45 13.62 11.62 -5.99
C ASP A 45 12.10 11.53 -6.17
N LEU A 46 11.59 10.31 -6.43
CA LEU A 46 10.15 10.07 -6.54
C LEU A 46 9.36 10.51 -5.31
N CYS A 47 9.91 10.29 -4.10
CA CYS A 47 9.23 10.62 -2.85
C CYS A 47 9.42 12.09 -2.44
N PHE A 48 10.53 12.72 -2.78
CA PHE A 48 10.92 14.01 -2.19
C PHE A 48 10.73 15.20 -3.12
N GLU A 49 10.85 14.98 -4.46
CA GLU A 49 10.75 16.05 -5.43
C GLU A 49 9.29 16.42 -5.72
N ALA A 50 8.98 17.73 -5.61
CA ALA A 50 7.63 18.22 -5.89
C ALA A 50 7.21 17.98 -7.35
N SER A 51 8.16 17.97 -8.29
CA SER A 51 7.94 17.65 -9.71
C SER A 51 7.47 16.22 -9.95
N GLU A 52 7.76 15.29 -9.04
CA GLU A 52 7.40 13.86 -9.11
C GLU A 52 6.03 13.54 -8.47
N THR A 53 5.34 14.53 -7.90
CA THR A 53 4.08 14.32 -7.17
C THR A 53 3.03 13.58 -7.99
N GLU A 54 2.87 13.91 -9.27
CA GLU A 54 1.91 13.23 -10.14
C GLU A 54 2.31 11.77 -10.39
N ARG A 55 3.59 11.51 -10.57
CA ARG A 55 4.13 10.16 -10.76
C ARG A 55 4.02 9.34 -9.49
N LEU A 56 4.31 9.92 -8.32
CA LEU A 56 4.13 9.28 -7.01
C LEU A 56 2.68 8.83 -6.80
N ASN A 57 1.70 9.55 -7.33
CA ASN A 57 0.28 9.21 -7.21
C ASN A 57 -0.20 8.16 -8.23
N GLN A 58 0.64 7.72 -9.16
CA GLN A 58 0.31 6.62 -10.05
C GLN A 58 0.54 5.28 -9.34
N THR A 59 -0.44 4.39 -9.37
CA THR A 59 -0.44 3.11 -8.64
C THR A 59 0.85 2.29 -8.83
N ALA A 60 1.42 2.30 -10.03
CA ALA A 60 2.65 1.60 -10.36
C ALA A 60 3.87 2.12 -9.57
N PHE A 61 3.88 3.39 -9.22
CA PHE A 61 4.96 4.04 -8.47
C PHE A 61 4.63 4.20 -6.99
N THR A 62 3.37 4.44 -6.66
CA THR A 62 2.89 4.56 -5.27
C THR A 62 3.21 3.33 -4.45
N GLN A 63 2.97 2.13 -5.00
CA GLN A 63 3.10 0.89 -4.25
C GLN A 63 4.54 0.61 -3.82
N PRO A 64 5.55 0.59 -4.70
CA PRO A 64 6.94 0.40 -4.26
C PRO A 64 7.43 1.54 -3.37
N ALA A 65 7.00 2.78 -3.58
CA ALA A 65 7.39 3.91 -2.74
C ALA A 65 6.89 3.74 -1.28
N ILE A 66 5.60 3.42 -1.07
CA ILE A 66 5.06 3.18 0.28
C ILE A 66 5.74 1.97 0.94
N LEU A 67 5.97 0.87 0.21
CA LEU A 67 6.69 -0.28 0.75
C LEU A 67 8.08 0.11 1.23
N THR A 68 8.83 0.87 0.42
CA THR A 68 10.20 1.33 0.76
C THR A 68 10.22 2.18 2.02
N VAL A 69 9.34 3.18 2.10
CA VAL A 69 9.23 4.04 3.29
C VAL A 69 8.82 3.22 4.52
N SER A 70 7.84 2.33 4.38
CA SER A 70 7.34 1.49 5.48
C SER A 70 8.44 0.57 6.04
N ILE A 71 9.22 -0.07 5.17
CA ILE A 71 10.30 -0.96 5.61
C ILE A 71 11.50 -0.16 6.13
N GLY A 72 11.80 1.01 5.54
CA GLY A 72 12.80 1.91 6.09
C GLY A 72 12.48 2.34 7.52
N LEU A 73 11.23 2.78 7.78
CA LEU A 73 10.75 3.09 9.13
C LEU A 73 10.82 1.90 10.08
N TYR A 74 10.40 0.72 9.62
CA TYR A 74 10.49 -0.52 10.38
C TYR A 74 11.93 -0.84 10.78
N ARG A 75 12.88 -0.79 9.82
CA ARG A 75 14.29 -1.07 10.08
C ARG A 75 14.91 -0.06 11.06
N VAL A 76 14.55 1.22 10.96
CA VAL A 76 14.96 2.27 11.93
C VAL A 76 14.43 1.96 13.33
N LEU A 77 13.16 1.61 13.46
CA LEU A 77 12.58 1.27 14.76
C LEU A 77 13.25 0.03 15.39
N VAL A 78 13.49 -1.00 14.57
CA VAL A 78 14.18 -2.22 15.03
C VAL A 78 15.61 -1.91 15.46
N ALA A 79 16.34 -1.07 14.75
CA ALA A 79 17.68 -0.63 15.12
C ALA A 79 17.69 0.15 16.47
N LYS A 80 16.61 0.88 16.76
CA LYS A 80 16.41 1.57 18.05
C LYS A 80 15.86 0.65 19.17
N GLY A 81 15.76 -0.66 18.94
CA GLY A 81 15.35 -1.65 19.92
C GLY A 81 13.84 -1.91 20.02
N PHE A 82 13.02 -1.28 19.20
CA PHE A 82 11.59 -1.56 19.14
C PHE A 82 11.33 -2.81 18.31
N ARG A 83 10.64 -3.80 18.89
CA ARG A 83 10.27 -5.03 18.17
C ARG A 83 8.79 -5.31 18.34
N PRO A 84 8.09 -5.62 17.25
CA PRO A 84 6.68 -5.99 17.33
C PRO A 84 6.52 -7.45 17.77
N ASP A 85 5.47 -7.73 18.55
CA ASP A 85 4.98 -9.09 18.82
C ASP A 85 4.09 -9.59 17.68
N ALA A 86 3.51 -8.65 16.90
CA ALA A 86 2.67 -8.95 15.74
C ALA A 86 2.80 -7.84 14.68
N VAL A 87 2.61 -8.22 13.42
CA VAL A 87 2.57 -7.30 12.30
C VAL A 87 1.30 -7.52 11.48
N ALA A 88 0.73 -6.46 10.94
CA ALA A 88 -0.41 -6.53 10.02
C ALA A 88 -0.35 -5.38 9.03
N GLY A 89 -1.03 -5.53 7.89
CA GLY A 89 -1.08 -4.51 6.86
C GLY A 89 -2.36 -4.58 6.03
N LEU A 90 -2.77 -3.44 5.49
CA LEU A 90 -3.94 -3.34 4.64
C LEU A 90 -3.52 -3.34 3.16
N SER A 91 -4.01 -4.30 2.36
CA SER A 91 -3.76 -4.38 0.92
C SER A 91 -2.25 -4.36 0.60
N LEU A 92 -1.70 -3.23 0.14
CA LEU A 92 -0.27 -3.05 -0.06
C LEU A 92 0.54 -3.23 1.24
N GLY A 93 0.02 -2.76 2.36
CA GLY A 93 0.68 -2.90 3.66
C GLY A 93 0.89 -4.34 4.11
N GLU A 94 0.14 -5.31 3.55
CA GLU A 94 0.33 -6.73 3.79
C GLU A 94 1.73 -7.20 3.33
N TYR A 95 2.22 -6.69 2.20
CA TYR A 95 3.59 -6.97 1.73
C TYR A 95 4.65 -6.41 2.69
N SER A 96 4.42 -5.21 3.24
CA SER A 96 5.28 -4.65 4.28
C SER A 96 5.27 -5.52 5.55
N ALA A 97 4.11 -6.05 5.94
CA ALA A 97 3.99 -6.96 7.09
C ALA A 97 4.71 -8.30 6.82
N LEU A 98 4.63 -8.84 5.60
CA LEU A 98 5.37 -10.05 5.21
C LEU A 98 6.88 -9.84 5.28
N VAL A 99 7.38 -8.70 4.81
CA VAL A 99 8.80 -8.36 4.94
C VAL A 99 9.20 -8.19 6.41
N ALA A 100 8.42 -7.46 7.20
CA ALA A 100 8.69 -7.23 8.61
C ALA A 100 8.65 -8.52 9.45
N SER A 101 7.87 -9.53 9.04
CA SER A 101 7.84 -10.85 9.67
C SER A 101 8.97 -11.79 9.22
N GLY A 102 9.75 -11.41 8.20
CA GLY A 102 10.77 -12.26 7.58
C GLY A 102 10.22 -13.34 6.65
N ALA A 103 8.94 -13.28 6.28
CA ALA A 103 8.31 -14.23 5.34
C ALA A 103 8.60 -13.90 3.87
N LEU A 104 9.07 -12.69 3.57
CA LEU A 104 9.40 -12.22 2.23
C LEU A 104 10.64 -11.31 2.29
N ASP A 105 11.59 -11.50 1.40
CA ASP A 105 12.74 -10.61 1.27
C ASP A 105 12.31 -9.25 0.72
N PHE A 106 12.98 -8.18 1.16
CA PHE A 106 12.58 -6.83 0.80
C PHE A 106 12.75 -6.55 -0.70
N SER A 107 13.86 -6.96 -1.30
CA SER A 107 14.08 -6.79 -2.75
C SER A 107 13.06 -7.55 -3.59
N ASP A 108 12.68 -8.77 -3.18
CA ASP A 108 11.61 -9.54 -3.83
C ASP A 108 10.25 -8.87 -3.67
N ALA A 109 9.96 -8.33 -2.48
CA ALA A 109 8.75 -7.58 -2.23
C ALA A 109 8.66 -6.31 -3.10
N VAL A 110 9.75 -5.56 -3.25
CA VAL A 110 9.82 -4.37 -4.11
C VAL A 110 9.51 -4.74 -5.57
N ALA A 111 10.15 -5.78 -6.11
CA ALA A 111 9.91 -6.27 -7.47
C ALA A 111 8.46 -6.74 -7.65
N LEU A 112 7.90 -7.44 -6.65
CA LEU A 112 6.54 -7.97 -6.69
C LEU A 112 5.49 -6.85 -6.67
N VAL A 113 5.63 -5.86 -5.77
CA VAL A 113 4.65 -4.77 -5.68
C VAL A 113 4.74 -3.80 -6.86
N ALA A 114 5.91 -3.65 -7.48
CA ALA A 114 6.06 -2.90 -8.73
C ALA A 114 5.24 -3.56 -9.86
N LYS A 115 5.35 -4.88 -10.03
CA LYS A 115 4.53 -5.65 -10.97
C LYS A 115 3.04 -5.56 -10.63
N ARG A 116 2.69 -5.71 -9.33
CA ARG A 116 1.31 -5.58 -8.86
C ARG A 116 0.73 -4.21 -9.23
N GLY A 117 1.47 -3.13 -8.96
CA GLY A 117 1.05 -1.78 -9.28
C GLY A 117 0.84 -1.57 -10.78
N ALA A 118 1.74 -2.09 -11.61
CA ALA A 118 1.63 -2.03 -13.06
C ALA A 118 0.39 -2.80 -13.57
N TYR A 119 0.15 -4.02 -13.10
CA TYR A 119 -1.04 -4.79 -13.47
C TYR A 119 -2.34 -4.14 -13.02
N MET A 120 -2.37 -3.56 -11.82
CA MET A 120 -3.55 -2.82 -11.34
C MET A 120 -3.83 -1.58 -12.19
N ALA A 121 -2.79 -0.85 -12.60
CA ALA A 121 -2.92 0.30 -13.49
C ALA A 121 -3.45 -0.10 -14.88
N GLN A 122 -3.01 -1.25 -15.41
CA GLN A 122 -3.52 -1.79 -16.68
C GLN A 122 -4.96 -2.29 -16.58
N ALA A 123 -5.31 -2.95 -15.48
CA ALA A 123 -6.66 -3.49 -15.25
C ALA A 123 -7.72 -2.40 -15.05
N ALA A 124 -7.32 -1.24 -14.54
CA ALA A 124 -8.19 -0.07 -14.34
C ALA A 124 -7.47 1.20 -14.83
N PRO A 125 -7.46 1.48 -16.14
CA PRO A 125 -6.85 2.68 -16.69
C PRO A 125 -7.44 3.95 -16.08
N THR A 126 -6.64 5.00 -16.01
CA THR A 126 -7.05 6.30 -15.48
C THR A 126 -8.36 6.77 -16.12
N GLY A 127 -9.35 7.11 -15.30
CA GLY A 127 -10.68 7.55 -15.76
C GLY A 127 -11.67 6.42 -16.06
N SER A 128 -11.27 5.13 -16.02
CA SER A 128 -12.18 4.00 -16.24
C SER A 128 -12.99 3.61 -15.01
N GLY A 129 -12.62 4.10 -13.83
CA GLY A 129 -13.29 3.81 -12.57
C GLY A 129 -12.86 4.75 -11.46
N LYS A 130 -13.53 4.63 -10.32
CA LYS A 130 -13.21 5.38 -9.10
C LYS A 130 -13.36 4.48 -7.89
N MET A 131 -12.41 4.56 -6.97
CA MET A 131 -12.51 3.94 -5.67
C MET A 131 -12.78 5.00 -4.61
N VAL A 132 -13.78 4.77 -3.76
CA VAL A 132 -14.18 5.70 -2.69
C VAL A 132 -14.21 4.92 -1.38
N ALA A 133 -13.52 5.45 -0.37
CA ALA A 133 -13.66 4.97 1.01
C ALA A 133 -14.88 5.66 1.64
N VAL A 134 -15.88 4.87 2.01
CA VAL A 134 -17.07 5.38 2.71
C VAL A 134 -16.90 5.14 4.21
N MET A 135 -16.97 6.21 4.99
CA MET A 135 -16.79 6.18 6.44
C MET A 135 -18.15 6.39 7.14
N ASN A 136 -18.36 5.62 8.23
CA ASN A 136 -19.53 5.79 9.11
C ASN A 136 -20.92 5.67 8.41
N ALA A 137 -21.03 4.87 7.36
CA ALA A 137 -22.30 4.59 6.71
C ALA A 137 -22.71 3.13 6.93
N ASP A 138 -24.01 2.88 6.93
CA ASP A 138 -24.57 1.53 7.01
C ASP A 138 -24.24 0.73 5.74
N ALA A 139 -23.82 -0.53 5.91
CA ALA A 139 -23.46 -1.40 4.81
C ALA A 139 -24.62 -1.62 3.82
N ALA A 140 -25.86 -1.74 4.32
CA ALA A 140 -27.05 -1.90 3.48
C ALA A 140 -27.30 -0.68 2.59
N LEU A 141 -27.07 0.53 3.12
CA LEU A 141 -27.18 1.76 2.34
C LEU A 141 -26.14 1.81 1.22
N ILE A 142 -24.90 1.40 1.50
CA ILE A 142 -23.84 1.36 0.49
C ILE A 142 -24.17 0.33 -0.59
N GLU A 143 -24.65 -0.87 -0.20
CA GLU A 143 -25.09 -1.90 -1.14
C GLU A 143 -26.25 -1.44 -2.03
N ASP A 144 -27.22 -0.72 -1.48
CA ASP A 144 -28.33 -0.16 -2.24
C ASP A 144 -27.86 0.92 -3.22
N CYS A 145 -26.97 1.81 -2.80
CA CYS A 145 -26.36 2.79 -3.70
C CYS A 145 -25.60 2.10 -4.85
N CYS A 146 -24.86 1.03 -4.57
CA CYS A 146 -24.14 0.26 -5.60
C CYS A 146 -25.10 -0.47 -6.54
N ARG A 147 -26.24 -0.96 -6.07
CA ARG A 147 -27.30 -1.60 -6.90
C ARG A 147 -28.03 -0.59 -7.77
N GLY A 148 -28.34 0.59 -7.25
CA GLY A 148 -29.01 1.67 -7.99
C GLY A 148 -28.17 2.29 -9.12
N GLN A 149 -26.85 2.12 -9.07
CA GLN A 149 -25.92 2.55 -10.13
C GLN A 149 -25.74 1.49 -11.24
N SER A 150 -26.53 0.40 -11.22
CA SER A 150 -26.45 -0.58 -12.28
C SER A 150 -26.85 0.06 -13.60
N ILE A 151 -25.93 0.14 -14.54
CA ILE A 151 -26.27 -0.17 -15.95
C ILE A 151 -25.05 -0.30 -16.85
N ARG A 152 -23.84 0.12 -16.50
CA ARG A 152 -22.75 0.00 -17.49
C ARG A 152 -21.39 -0.54 -17.05
N HIS A 153 -21.09 -0.64 -15.76
CA HIS A 153 -19.81 -1.19 -15.31
C HIS A 153 -19.99 -2.10 -14.09
N ARG A 154 -19.41 -3.31 -14.15
CA ARG A 154 -19.33 -4.21 -13.00
C ARG A 154 -18.37 -3.61 -11.97
N HIS A 155 -18.88 -2.91 -10.99
CA HIS A 155 -18.09 -2.39 -9.88
C HIS A 155 -17.98 -3.46 -8.80
N SER A 156 -16.76 -3.79 -8.40
CA SER A 156 -16.53 -4.52 -7.15
C SER A 156 -16.50 -3.50 -6.02
N CYS A 157 -17.55 -3.45 -5.20
CA CYS A 157 -17.50 -2.71 -3.94
C CYS A 157 -16.75 -3.55 -2.90
N GLN A 158 -15.66 -3.03 -2.39
CA GLN A 158 -14.98 -3.59 -1.22
C GLN A 158 -15.42 -2.80 0.00
N LEU A 159 -16.32 -3.40 0.80
CA LEU A 159 -16.79 -2.82 2.06
C LEU A 159 -15.75 -3.11 3.15
N GLN A 160 -15.12 -2.07 3.67
CA GLN A 160 -14.30 -2.16 4.87
C GLN A 160 -15.08 -1.62 6.06
N HIS A 161 -15.48 -2.51 6.96
CA HIS A 161 -16.11 -2.12 8.22
C HIS A 161 -15.03 -2.01 9.32
N PRO A 162 -15.04 -0.98 10.18
CA PRO A 162 -14.03 -0.81 11.23
C PRO A 162 -13.97 -1.96 12.25
N ALA A 163 -14.99 -2.81 12.32
CA ALA A 163 -15.13 -3.85 13.33
C ALA A 163 -15.02 -5.30 12.81
N THR A 164 -14.95 -5.57 11.51
CA THR A 164 -14.89 -6.96 11.03
C THR A 164 -14.13 -7.08 9.71
N ASN A 165 -12.94 -7.69 9.75
CA ASN A 165 -12.28 -8.28 8.58
C ASN A 165 -13.10 -9.48 8.09
N ARG A 166 -14.15 -9.28 7.32
CA ARG A 166 -14.79 -10.35 6.58
C ARG A 166 -14.36 -10.29 5.13
N HIS A 167 -13.47 -11.19 4.75
CA HIS A 167 -13.24 -11.52 3.35
C HIS A 167 -14.54 -12.07 2.76
N TRP A 168 -15.15 -11.32 1.87
CA TRP A 168 -16.23 -11.85 1.03
C TRP A 168 -15.63 -12.77 -0.04
N ARG A 169 -15.77 -14.07 0.17
CA ARG A 169 -15.64 -15.04 -0.94
C ARG A 169 -16.86 -14.89 -1.83
N ARG A 170 -16.66 -14.70 -3.13
CA ARG A 170 -17.70 -14.96 -4.12
C ARG A 170 -18.22 -16.38 -3.89
N SER A 171 -19.46 -16.53 -3.49
CA SER A 171 -20.19 -17.77 -3.69
C SER A 171 -20.43 -17.91 -5.19
N GLY A 172 -19.81 -18.89 -5.81
CA GLY A 172 -20.10 -19.28 -7.18
C GLY A 172 -21.55 -19.72 -7.28
N GLY A 173 -22.34 -19.00 -8.03
CA GLY A 173 -23.63 -19.45 -8.55
C GLY A 173 -23.38 -19.97 -9.94
N GLY A 174 -23.34 -21.29 -10.09
CA GLY A 174 -23.42 -21.96 -11.38
C GLY A 174 -24.82 -21.89 -11.97
N ARG A 175 -24.85 -21.99 -13.25
CA ARG A 175 -25.78 -22.31 -14.34
C ARG A 175 -26.14 -21.15 -15.21
#